data_ee705e4e1489131e95bb591a2307f1d6
#
_entry.id   ee705e4e1489131e95bb591a2307f1d6
#
_cell.length_a   1.000
_cell.length_b   1.000
_cell.length_c   1.000
_cell.angle_alpha   90.00
_cell.angle_beta   90.00
_cell.angle_gamma   90.00
#
_symmetry.space_group_name_H-M   'P 1'
#
loop_
_entity.id
_entity.type
_entity.pdbx_description
1 polymer ?
#
loop_
_entity_poly.entity_id
_entity_poly.type
_entity_poly.pdbx_seq_one_letter_code
_entity_poly.pdbx_strand_id
1 'polypeptide(L)'
;MTTLALPTIDEEIWRYSRINELDLSTYAPGTVQTVVSGADGVLATNPHDHVGVAMSSDPDVFATMNHTSPDVVALVVPRGAVHPQTVIVERTVASSGIVAFPRLVIDAGENSEVTVIERFTSADGVASLVVPVAEIRAAQSARVTYLAINEL
;
A
#
# COMPACT_ATOMS: atom_id res chain seq x y z
N MET A 1 -13.66 -14.32 15.81
CA MET A 1 -13.10 -13.63 14.61
C MET A 1 -14.20 -13.57 13.57
N THR A 2 -14.65 -12.40 13.21
CA THR A 2 -15.62 -12.25 12.10
C THR A 2 -14.88 -12.57 10.82
N THR A 3 -15.22 -13.65 10.16
CA THR A 3 -14.67 -13.98 8.84
C THR A 3 -15.24 -12.96 7.87
N LEU A 4 -14.40 -12.08 7.35
CA LEU A 4 -14.79 -11.14 6.31
C LEU A 4 -15.08 -11.94 5.03
N ALA A 5 -16.27 -11.77 4.47
CA ALA A 5 -16.64 -12.43 3.23
C ALA A 5 -15.86 -11.77 2.06
N LEU A 6 -15.23 -12.60 1.23
CA LEU A 6 -14.61 -12.12 0.00
C LEU A 6 -15.70 -11.71 -1.01
N PRO A 7 -15.43 -10.73 -1.88
CA PRO A 7 -16.33 -10.36 -2.96
C PRO A 7 -16.49 -11.50 -3.96
N THR A 8 -17.51 -11.42 -4.79
CA THR A 8 -17.80 -12.42 -5.82
C THR A 8 -17.83 -11.79 -7.21
N ILE A 9 -17.77 -12.61 -8.26
CA ILE A 9 -17.90 -12.15 -9.65
C ILE A 9 -19.28 -11.56 -9.98
N ASP A 10 -20.27 -11.73 -9.11
CA ASP A 10 -21.60 -11.12 -9.26
C ASP A 10 -21.56 -9.61 -8.99
N GLU A 11 -20.55 -9.14 -8.26
CA GLU A 11 -20.30 -7.74 -8.05
C GLU A 11 -19.63 -7.12 -9.27
N GLU A 12 -20.14 -5.98 -9.75
CA GLU A 12 -19.69 -5.32 -10.98
C GLU A 12 -18.16 -5.10 -11.03
N ILE A 13 -17.56 -4.67 -9.92
CA ILE A 13 -16.13 -4.39 -9.80
C ILE A 13 -15.28 -5.65 -9.99
N TRP A 14 -15.81 -6.80 -9.59
CA TRP A 14 -15.07 -8.08 -9.57
C TRP A 14 -15.44 -9.02 -10.72
N ARG A 15 -16.41 -8.63 -11.56
CA ARG A 15 -16.99 -9.48 -12.63
C ARG A 15 -15.98 -10.14 -13.56
N TYR A 16 -14.89 -9.45 -13.87
CA TYR A 16 -13.85 -9.93 -14.78
C TYR A 16 -12.57 -10.35 -14.07
N SER A 17 -12.60 -10.42 -12.76
CA SER A 17 -11.45 -10.88 -11.96
C SER A 17 -11.53 -12.38 -11.71
N ARG A 18 -10.41 -12.95 -11.26
CA ARG A 18 -10.34 -14.34 -10.81
C ARG A 18 -10.64 -14.49 -9.31
N ILE A 19 -11.46 -13.61 -8.77
CA ILE A 19 -11.73 -13.54 -7.32
C ILE A 19 -12.29 -14.84 -6.76
N ASN A 20 -13.07 -15.59 -7.52
CA ASN A 20 -13.63 -16.90 -7.09
C ASN A 20 -12.57 -17.99 -6.93
N GLU A 21 -11.36 -17.78 -7.46
CA GLU A 21 -10.25 -18.73 -7.31
C GLU A 21 -9.40 -18.40 -6.08
N LEU A 22 -9.64 -17.26 -5.44
CA LEU A 22 -8.87 -16.81 -4.29
C LEU A 22 -9.35 -17.51 -3.01
N ASP A 23 -8.47 -18.31 -2.44
CA ASP A 23 -8.65 -18.92 -1.12
C ASP A 23 -7.57 -18.42 -0.16
N LEU A 24 -7.93 -17.46 0.67
CA LEU A 24 -7.00 -16.88 1.66
C LEU A 24 -6.58 -17.89 2.73
N SER A 25 -7.33 -18.98 2.95
CA SER A 25 -7.00 -19.99 3.95
C SER A 25 -5.74 -20.80 3.59
N THR A 26 -5.33 -20.76 2.33
CA THR A 26 -4.12 -21.43 1.84
C THR A 26 -2.83 -20.67 2.16
N TYR A 27 -2.94 -19.43 2.64
CA TYR A 27 -1.81 -18.57 2.95
C TYR A 27 -1.68 -18.34 4.45
N ALA A 28 -0.46 -18.35 4.94
CA ALA A 28 -0.16 -17.89 6.30
C ALA A 28 -0.02 -16.36 6.32
N PRO A 29 -0.37 -15.66 7.41
CA PRO A 29 -0.04 -14.25 7.55
C PRO A 29 1.45 -14.00 7.43
N GLY A 30 1.84 -12.98 6.66
CA GLY A 30 3.24 -12.62 6.45
C GLY A 30 3.43 -11.15 6.19
N THR A 31 4.68 -10.76 6.00
CA THR A 31 5.11 -9.39 5.74
C THR A 31 6.03 -9.35 4.53
N VAL A 32 6.14 -8.17 3.92
CA VAL A 32 7.15 -7.90 2.90
C VAL A 32 8.38 -7.25 3.52
N GLN A 33 9.55 -7.48 2.93
CA GLN A 33 10.74 -6.71 3.28
C GLN A 33 10.63 -5.34 2.61
N THR A 34 10.67 -4.28 3.41
CA THR A 34 10.50 -2.90 2.90
C THR A 34 11.77 -2.10 3.13
N VAL A 35 12.26 -1.47 2.06
CA VAL A 35 13.34 -0.49 2.09
C VAL A 35 12.83 0.83 1.54
N VAL A 36 13.03 1.91 2.29
CA VAL A 36 12.66 3.26 1.86
C VAL A 36 13.91 4.10 1.69
N SER A 37 14.04 4.76 0.56
CA SER A 37 15.13 5.68 0.26
C SER A 37 14.63 7.01 -0.28
N GLY A 38 15.43 8.07 -0.15
CA GLY A 38 15.06 9.40 -0.61
C GLY A 38 13.94 10.07 0.20
N ALA A 39 13.60 9.58 1.39
CA ALA A 39 12.46 10.05 2.21
C ALA A 39 12.88 10.95 3.39
N ASP A 40 14.06 11.54 3.34
CA ASP A 40 14.57 12.38 4.43
C ASP A 40 13.60 13.54 4.73
N GLY A 41 13.19 13.62 5.99
CA GLY A 41 12.27 14.66 6.47
C GLY A 41 10.80 14.47 6.10
N VAL A 42 10.44 13.43 5.34
CA VAL A 42 9.03 13.12 5.00
C VAL A 42 8.58 11.75 5.50
N LEU A 43 9.49 10.84 5.85
CA LEU A 43 9.13 9.54 6.40
C LEU A 43 8.59 9.68 7.83
N ALA A 44 7.36 9.25 8.06
CA ALA A 44 6.71 9.31 9.36
C ALA A 44 7.31 8.29 10.34
N THR A 45 7.55 8.71 11.58
CA THR A 45 8.03 7.83 12.65
C THR A 45 6.95 6.84 13.11
N ASN A 46 5.68 7.28 13.13
CA ASN A 46 4.53 6.47 13.50
C ASN A 46 3.59 6.35 12.29
N PRO A 47 3.86 5.45 11.34
CA PRO A 47 3.12 5.40 10.10
C PRO A 47 1.63 5.07 10.27
N HIS A 48 1.26 4.32 11.31
CA HIS A 48 -0.13 3.96 11.59
C HIS A 48 -1.02 5.16 11.95
N ASP A 49 -0.45 6.25 12.48
CA ASP A 49 -1.21 7.47 12.82
C ASP A 49 -1.77 8.17 11.56
N HIS A 50 -1.28 7.79 10.39
CA HIS A 50 -1.66 8.37 9.10
C HIS A 50 -2.59 7.47 8.28
N VAL A 51 -2.88 6.25 8.72
CA VAL A 51 -3.83 5.35 8.04
C VAL A 51 -5.24 5.94 8.14
N GLY A 52 -5.95 5.99 7.01
CA GLY A 52 -7.29 6.57 6.93
C GLY A 52 -7.32 8.06 6.60
N VAL A 53 -6.16 8.69 6.32
CA VAL A 53 -6.07 10.14 6.06
C VAL A 53 -6.80 10.56 4.77
N ALA A 54 -6.87 9.70 3.77
CA ALA A 54 -7.55 9.94 2.52
C ALA A 54 -8.89 9.19 2.39
N MET A 55 -9.16 8.21 3.25
CA MET A 55 -10.34 7.36 3.19
C MET A 55 -11.14 7.46 4.48
N SER A 56 -12.40 7.91 4.40
CA SER A 56 -13.32 7.95 5.56
C SER A 56 -13.85 6.56 5.95
N SER A 57 -13.78 5.60 5.03
CA SER A 57 -14.16 4.20 5.23
C SER A 57 -13.42 3.33 4.23
N ASP A 58 -13.17 2.07 4.59
CA ASP A 58 -12.55 1.12 3.67
C ASP A 58 -13.50 0.81 2.51
N PRO A 59 -13.03 0.92 1.24
CA PRO A 59 -13.86 0.73 0.06
C PRO A 59 -14.28 -0.73 -0.15
N ASP A 60 -13.49 -1.68 0.35
CA ASP A 60 -13.73 -3.12 0.22
C ASP A 60 -13.08 -3.92 1.35
N VAL A 61 -13.31 -5.24 1.32
CA VAL A 61 -12.76 -6.18 2.31
C VAL A 61 -11.23 -6.21 2.32
N PHE A 62 -10.56 -6.01 1.19
CA PHE A 62 -9.10 -6.03 1.12
C PHE A 62 -8.49 -4.79 1.78
N ALA A 63 -9.11 -3.62 1.60
CA ALA A 63 -8.72 -2.42 2.31
C ALA A 63 -8.92 -2.56 3.82
N THR A 64 -10.01 -3.22 4.24
CA THR A 64 -10.27 -3.53 5.66
C THR A 64 -9.20 -4.46 6.23
N MET A 65 -8.83 -5.53 5.53
CA MET A 65 -7.75 -6.43 5.94
C MET A 65 -6.40 -5.69 6.02
N ASN A 66 -6.17 -4.78 5.09
CA ASN A 66 -4.95 -4.00 5.03
C ASN A 66 -4.87 -2.92 6.12
N HIS A 67 -6.00 -2.50 6.71
CA HIS A 67 -6.06 -1.41 7.70
C HIS A 67 -5.21 -1.69 8.95
N THR A 68 -5.13 -2.94 9.36
CA THR A 68 -4.36 -3.39 10.55
C THR A 68 -3.02 -4.03 10.19
N SER A 69 -2.57 -3.86 8.95
CA SER A 69 -1.30 -4.42 8.50
C SER A 69 -0.12 -3.87 9.30
N PRO A 70 0.90 -4.69 9.64
CA PRO A 70 2.16 -4.21 10.19
C PRO A 70 3.04 -3.52 9.14
N ASP A 71 2.79 -3.74 7.85
CA ASP A 71 3.62 -3.27 6.73
C ASP A 71 3.20 -1.88 6.22
N VAL A 72 3.12 -0.89 7.11
CA VAL A 72 2.74 0.49 6.75
C VAL A 72 3.98 1.35 6.54
N VAL A 73 4.00 2.09 5.44
CA VAL A 73 4.90 3.23 5.21
C VAL A 73 4.04 4.48 5.06
N ALA A 74 4.37 5.55 5.76
CA ALA A 74 3.70 6.83 5.61
C ALA A 74 4.69 7.93 5.29
N LEU A 75 4.38 8.69 4.25
CA LEU A 75 5.13 9.86 3.79
C LEU A 75 4.28 11.09 4.04
N VAL A 76 4.76 11.99 4.89
CA VAL A 76 4.08 13.23 5.25
C VAL A 76 4.88 14.39 4.73
N VAL A 77 4.37 15.05 3.70
CA VAL A 77 5.05 16.17 3.06
C VAL A 77 4.51 17.47 3.64
N PRO A 78 5.33 18.28 4.32
CA PRO A 78 4.88 19.52 4.94
C PRO A 78 4.32 20.51 3.93
N ARG A 79 3.41 21.38 4.40
CA ARG A 79 2.91 22.51 3.62
C ARG A 79 4.05 23.33 3.01
N GLY A 80 3.95 23.59 1.71
CA GLY A 80 4.90 24.42 0.96
C GLY A 80 6.24 23.72 0.68
N ALA A 81 6.42 22.47 1.09
CA ALA A 81 7.66 21.75 0.83
C ALA A 81 7.66 21.15 -0.57
N VAL A 82 8.74 21.39 -1.31
CA VAL A 82 9.09 20.67 -2.54
C VAL A 82 10.13 19.64 -2.17
N HIS A 83 9.74 18.36 -2.15
CA HIS A 83 10.68 17.32 -1.78
C HIS A 83 11.70 17.09 -2.91
N PRO A 84 13.02 17.21 -2.62
CA PRO A 84 14.01 17.34 -3.69
C PRO A 84 14.37 16.02 -4.37
N GLN A 85 14.04 14.89 -3.74
CA GLN A 85 14.40 13.56 -4.23
C GLN A 85 13.15 12.74 -4.54
N THR A 86 13.28 11.81 -5.48
CA THR A 86 12.27 10.76 -5.63
C THR A 86 12.34 9.82 -4.43
N VAL A 87 11.23 9.66 -3.73
CA VAL A 87 11.11 8.63 -2.69
C VAL A 87 10.90 7.29 -3.36
N ILE A 88 11.72 6.31 -2.99
CA ILE A 88 11.60 4.95 -3.49
C ILE A 88 11.24 4.02 -2.33
N VAL A 89 10.11 3.32 -2.46
CA VAL A 89 9.64 2.30 -1.53
C VAL A 89 9.78 0.95 -2.23
N GLU A 90 10.80 0.19 -1.86
CA GLU A 90 11.02 -1.15 -2.39
C GLU A 90 10.43 -2.19 -1.45
N ARG A 91 9.62 -3.08 -1.98
CA ARG A 91 8.94 -4.16 -1.24
C ARG A 91 9.28 -5.50 -1.89
N THR A 92 9.94 -6.35 -1.13
CA THR A 92 10.38 -7.66 -1.62
C THR A 92 9.66 -8.78 -0.87
N VAL A 93 9.06 -9.69 -1.62
CA VAL A 93 8.47 -10.92 -1.09
C VAL A 93 9.54 -12.00 -1.08
N ALA A 94 9.92 -12.46 0.11
CA ALA A 94 11.00 -13.43 0.27
C ALA A 94 10.54 -14.84 0.69
N SER A 95 9.26 -14.99 1.05
CA SER A 95 8.73 -16.25 1.59
C SER A 95 7.53 -16.73 0.79
N SER A 96 7.48 -18.02 0.45
CA SER A 96 6.33 -18.66 -0.20
C SER A 96 5.21 -18.95 0.80
N GLY A 97 3.96 -19.03 0.31
CA GLY A 97 2.80 -19.43 1.09
C GLY A 97 2.31 -18.40 2.09
N ILE A 98 2.70 -17.14 1.93
CA ILE A 98 2.22 -16.05 2.79
C ILE A 98 1.22 -15.15 2.05
N VAL A 99 0.36 -14.48 2.82
CA VAL A 99 -0.38 -13.31 2.38
C VAL A 99 0.13 -12.08 3.13
N ALA A 100 0.50 -11.05 2.40
CA ALA A 100 0.95 -9.78 2.95
C ALA A 100 0.06 -8.63 2.46
N PHE A 101 -0.17 -7.65 3.34
CA PHE A 101 -1.03 -6.49 3.10
C PHE A 101 -0.25 -5.17 3.24
N PRO A 102 0.76 -4.91 2.40
CA PRO A 102 1.53 -3.67 2.51
C PRO A 102 0.67 -2.44 2.24
N ARG A 103 0.88 -1.38 3.03
CA ARG A 103 0.18 -0.11 2.87
C ARG A 103 1.17 1.03 2.71
N LEU A 104 0.92 1.88 1.72
CA LEU A 104 1.61 3.15 1.54
C LEU A 104 0.60 4.28 1.75
N VAL A 105 0.94 5.22 2.63
CA VAL A 105 0.20 6.46 2.83
C VAL A 105 1.05 7.62 2.33
N ILE A 106 0.51 8.47 1.48
CA ILE A 106 1.12 9.72 1.04
C ILE A 106 0.20 10.86 1.45
N ASP A 107 0.63 11.65 2.40
CA ASP A 107 -0.09 12.83 2.86
C ASP A 107 0.66 14.10 2.48
N ALA A 108 0.25 14.72 1.37
CA ALA A 108 0.88 15.90 0.83
C ALA A 108 0.14 17.16 1.27
N GLY A 109 0.82 18.00 2.06
CA GLY A 109 0.31 19.28 2.56
C GLY A 109 0.07 20.30 1.44
N GLU A 110 -0.63 21.39 1.75
CA GLU A 110 -0.92 22.44 0.79
C GLU A 110 0.34 22.99 0.12
N ASN A 111 0.27 23.22 -1.20
CA ASN A 111 1.38 23.75 -2.01
C ASN A 111 2.67 22.92 -1.91
N SER A 112 2.58 21.63 -1.60
CA SER A 112 3.72 20.73 -1.56
C SER A 112 3.90 19.98 -2.87
N GLU A 113 5.09 19.36 -3.03
CA GLU A 113 5.38 18.51 -4.19
C GLU A 113 6.22 17.31 -3.78
N VAL A 114 5.85 16.11 -4.26
CA VAL A 114 6.59 14.87 -4.01
C VAL A 114 6.43 13.90 -5.17
N THR A 115 7.51 13.19 -5.48
CA THR A 115 7.51 12.05 -6.42
C THR A 115 7.82 10.78 -5.65
N VAL A 116 6.99 9.75 -5.82
CA VAL A 116 7.11 8.47 -5.12
C VAL A 116 7.03 7.32 -6.11
N ILE A 117 7.96 6.39 -6.01
CA ILE A 117 7.95 5.12 -6.74
C ILE A 117 7.83 4.00 -5.72
N GLU A 118 6.78 3.18 -5.84
CA GLU A 118 6.63 1.95 -5.07
C GLU A 118 6.85 0.77 -5.99
N ARG A 119 7.84 -0.09 -5.65
CA ARG A 119 8.22 -1.23 -6.46
C ARG A 119 8.05 -2.52 -5.68
N PHE A 120 7.33 -3.47 -6.27
CA PHE A 120 7.13 -4.80 -5.74
C PHE A 120 7.96 -5.81 -6.52
N THR A 121 8.73 -6.62 -5.80
CA THR A 121 9.54 -7.70 -6.37
C THR A 121 9.37 -8.97 -5.54
N SER A 122 9.69 -10.12 -6.13
CA SER A 122 9.79 -11.38 -5.40
C SER A 122 11.13 -12.05 -5.68
N ALA A 123 11.57 -12.90 -4.77
CA ALA A 123 12.66 -13.82 -5.06
C ALA A 123 12.20 -14.90 -6.05
N ASP A 124 13.11 -15.45 -6.84
CA ASP A 124 12.83 -16.52 -7.79
C ASP A 124 12.17 -17.72 -7.11
N GLY A 125 11.08 -18.23 -7.70
CA GLY A 125 10.37 -19.40 -7.21
C GLY A 125 9.49 -19.16 -5.97
N VAL A 126 9.34 -17.92 -5.52
CA VAL A 126 8.41 -17.56 -4.43
C VAL A 126 6.99 -17.49 -4.97
N ALA A 127 6.07 -18.21 -4.33
CA ALA A 127 4.64 -18.15 -4.60
C ALA A 127 3.90 -17.63 -3.38
N SER A 128 3.40 -16.39 -3.45
CA SER A 128 2.73 -15.70 -2.36
C SER A 128 1.67 -14.73 -2.87
N LEU A 129 0.80 -14.29 -1.98
CA LEU A 129 -0.21 -13.29 -2.28
C LEU A 129 0.19 -11.95 -1.65
N VAL A 130 0.19 -10.89 -2.45
CA VAL A 130 0.39 -9.53 -1.98
C VAL A 130 -0.83 -8.69 -2.32
N VAL A 131 -1.41 -8.06 -1.32
CA VAL A 131 -2.62 -7.23 -1.43
C VAL A 131 -2.28 -5.80 -0.97
N PRO A 132 -1.69 -4.98 -1.85
CA PRO A 132 -1.26 -3.64 -1.48
C PRO A 132 -2.41 -2.64 -1.48
N VAL A 133 -2.28 -1.62 -0.64
CA VAL A 133 -3.13 -0.42 -0.67
C VAL A 133 -2.25 0.81 -0.70
N ALA A 134 -2.50 1.71 -1.65
CA ALA A 134 -1.94 3.05 -1.66
C ALA A 134 -3.05 4.06 -1.32
N GLU A 135 -2.81 4.83 -0.28
CA GLU A 135 -3.71 5.87 0.21
C GLU A 135 -3.04 7.23 0.00
N ILE A 136 -3.62 8.07 -0.86
CA ILE A 136 -3.00 9.33 -1.28
C ILE A 136 -3.94 10.49 -1.00
N ARG A 137 -3.49 11.43 -0.17
CA ARG A 137 -4.13 12.73 0.03
C ARG A 137 -3.24 13.82 -0.55
N ALA A 138 -3.76 14.57 -1.49
CA ALA A 138 -3.15 15.80 -1.99
C ALA A 138 -4.01 16.99 -1.53
N ALA A 139 -3.48 17.81 -0.62
CA ALA A 139 -4.15 19.03 -0.18
C ALA A 139 -4.18 20.09 -1.30
N GLN A 140 -4.79 21.24 -1.04
CA GLN A 140 -4.94 22.30 -2.04
C GLN A 140 -3.60 22.65 -2.69
N SER A 141 -3.55 22.64 -4.03
CA SER A 141 -2.37 22.94 -4.85
C SER A 141 -1.16 22.02 -4.59
N ALA A 142 -1.34 20.89 -3.91
CA ALA A 142 -0.30 19.88 -3.80
C ALA A 142 -0.13 19.11 -5.12
N ARG A 143 1.10 18.66 -5.39
CA ARG A 143 1.44 17.82 -6.54
C ARG A 143 2.04 16.52 -6.06
N VAL A 144 1.38 15.42 -6.37
CA VAL A 144 1.87 14.07 -6.06
C VAL A 144 2.03 13.31 -7.37
N THR A 145 3.25 12.85 -7.64
CA THR A 145 3.51 11.88 -8.70
C THR A 145 3.75 10.52 -8.03
N TYR A 146 2.90 9.55 -8.33
CA TYR A 146 3.01 8.20 -7.80
C TYR A 146 3.09 7.19 -8.94
N LEU A 147 4.09 6.32 -8.89
CA LEU A 147 4.29 5.22 -9.83
C LEU A 147 4.39 3.90 -9.05
N ALA A 148 3.49 2.97 -9.33
CA ALA A 148 3.58 1.61 -8.85
C ALA A 148 4.19 0.71 -9.95
N ILE A 149 5.23 -0.04 -9.58
CA ILE A 149 5.89 -1.02 -10.45
C ILE A 149 5.70 -2.40 -9.82
N ASN A 150 5.07 -3.30 -10.55
CA ASN A 150 4.78 -4.65 -10.08
C ASN A 150 5.55 -5.67 -10.92
N GLU A 151 6.48 -6.35 -10.27
CA GLU A 151 7.35 -7.39 -10.85
C GLU A 151 7.28 -8.69 -10.00
N LEU A 152 6.08 -8.99 -9.49
CA LEU A 152 5.78 -10.21 -8.71
C LEU A 152 5.55 -11.41 -9.62
#